data_b6c8b01a585d7e22a444142386e021ad
#
_entry.id   b6c8b01a585d7e22a444142386e021ad
#
_cell.length_a   1.000
_cell.length_b   1.000
_cell.length_c   1.000
_cell.angle_alpha   90.00
_cell.angle_beta   90.00
_cell.angle_gamma   90.00
#
_symmetry.space_group_name_H-M   'P 1'
#
loop_
_entity.id
_entity.type
_entity.pdbx_description
1 polymer ?
#
loop_
_entity_poly.entity_id
_entity_poly.type
_entity_poly.pdbx_seq_one_letter_code
_entity_poly.pdbx_strand_id
1 'polypeptide(L)'
;MSTIEEQLKALREETLASLKQITAENKKEMQDLRVSVLGKKGALTEILKGMKDVSAEMRPLIGKHVNEARDVLTAAFEETAKLLEEKKVAAQMASESIDVTLPGRPVATGHRHVLTQTSEEIEDIFIGMGYQVVDGFEVEQDYYNFERMNLPKDHPARDMQDTFYITEEILLRTHTSPVQARAMDAHDFSKGPLKMISPGRVFRRDTDDATHSHQFHQIEGLVVGKNISMADLQGTLQLIVQKMFGEERQIRLRPSYFPFTEPSVEVDVSCFKCGGEGCNVCKKTGWIEIMGAGMVHPRVLEMSGIDATVYSGFAFGLGQERVAMLRYGINDIRGFYQGDVRFSEQFK
;
A
#
# COMPACT_ATOMS: atom_id res chain seq x y z
N MET A 1 -57.91 -17.92 -67.18
CA MET A 1 -56.79 -17.06 -66.84
C MET A 1 -56.91 -16.40 -65.49
N SER A 2 -58.10 -15.93 -65.09
CA SER A 2 -58.26 -15.14 -63.85
C SER A 2 -58.07 -15.97 -62.56
N THR A 3 -58.37 -17.24 -62.51
CA THR A 3 -58.42 -18.02 -61.28
C THR A 3 -57.04 -18.35 -60.68
N ILE A 4 -56.04 -18.73 -61.44
CA ILE A 4 -54.69 -19.09 -60.93
C ILE A 4 -53.88 -17.85 -60.55
N GLU A 5 -53.93 -16.81 -61.36
CA GLU A 5 -53.27 -15.54 -61.08
C GLU A 5 -53.88 -14.84 -59.88
N GLU A 6 -55.17 -14.88 -59.71
CA GLU A 6 -55.88 -14.36 -58.56
C GLU A 6 -55.55 -15.18 -57.30
N GLN A 7 -55.42 -16.50 -57.38
CA GLN A 7 -55.01 -17.38 -56.28
C GLN A 7 -53.57 -17.10 -55.86
N LEU A 8 -52.65 -16.90 -56.84
CA LEU A 8 -51.26 -16.54 -56.55
C LEU A 8 -51.16 -15.17 -55.87
N LYS A 9 -51.91 -14.19 -56.34
CA LYS A 9 -51.96 -12.84 -55.80
C LYS A 9 -52.53 -12.86 -54.37
N ALA A 10 -53.62 -13.55 -54.14
CA ALA A 10 -54.24 -13.72 -52.82
C ALA A 10 -53.29 -14.41 -51.83
N LEU A 11 -52.64 -15.52 -52.25
CA LEU A 11 -51.67 -16.24 -51.44
C LEU A 11 -50.48 -15.36 -51.02
N ARG A 12 -49.98 -14.56 -51.98
CA ARG A 12 -48.89 -13.62 -51.75
C ARG A 12 -49.28 -12.54 -50.74
N GLU A 13 -50.43 -11.91 -50.92
CA GLU A 13 -50.93 -10.84 -50.05
C GLU A 13 -51.17 -11.35 -48.62
N GLU A 14 -51.84 -12.53 -48.50
CA GLU A 14 -52.11 -13.16 -47.20
C GLU A 14 -50.82 -13.56 -46.47
N THR A 15 -49.85 -14.17 -47.19
CA THR A 15 -48.57 -14.55 -46.62
C THR A 15 -47.77 -13.34 -46.15
N LEU A 16 -47.73 -12.27 -46.95
CA LEU A 16 -47.04 -11.02 -46.57
C LEU A 16 -47.73 -10.31 -45.41
N ALA A 17 -49.05 -10.37 -45.31
CA ALA A 17 -49.79 -9.82 -44.18
C ALA A 17 -49.50 -10.64 -42.89
N SER A 18 -49.47 -11.96 -42.98
CA SER A 18 -49.14 -12.84 -41.87
C SER A 18 -47.70 -12.64 -41.38
N LEU A 19 -46.73 -12.48 -42.31
CA LEU A 19 -45.35 -12.21 -41.96
C LEU A 19 -45.16 -10.90 -41.16
N LYS A 20 -45.96 -9.86 -41.48
CA LYS A 20 -45.92 -8.59 -40.73
C LYS A 20 -46.41 -8.71 -39.28
N GLN A 21 -47.18 -9.74 -38.94
CA GLN A 21 -47.72 -9.98 -37.60
C GLN A 21 -46.81 -10.86 -36.74
N ILE A 22 -45.81 -11.50 -37.35
CA ILE A 22 -44.87 -12.39 -36.64
C ILE A 22 -43.92 -11.56 -35.78
N THR A 23 -43.80 -11.94 -34.50
CA THR A 23 -42.89 -11.38 -33.51
C THR A 23 -41.76 -12.36 -33.20
N ALA A 24 -40.76 -11.89 -32.48
CA ALA A 24 -39.61 -12.70 -32.07
C ALA A 24 -40.04 -13.94 -31.20
N GLU A 25 -41.16 -13.83 -30.51
CA GLU A 25 -41.71 -14.90 -29.67
C GLU A 25 -42.35 -16.01 -30.50
N ASN A 26 -42.85 -15.69 -31.69
CA ASN A 26 -43.59 -16.60 -32.57
C ASN A 26 -42.73 -17.17 -33.73
N LYS A 27 -41.42 -17.34 -33.51
CA LYS A 27 -40.49 -17.88 -34.54
C LYS A 27 -40.93 -19.25 -35.09
N LYS A 28 -41.62 -20.07 -34.30
CA LYS A 28 -42.18 -21.34 -34.73
C LYS A 28 -43.32 -21.14 -35.74
N GLU A 29 -44.19 -20.19 -35.51
CA GLU A 29 -45.29 -19.85 -36.44
C GLU A 29 -44.75 -19.40 -37.80
N MET A 30 -43.66 -18.66 -37.86
CA MET A 30 -42.99 -18.30 -39.11
C MET A 30 -42.51 -19.54 -39.88
N GLN A 31 -41.93 -20.51 -39.17
CA GLN A 31 -41.46 -21.75 -39.78
C GLN A 31 -42.62 -22.59 -40.29
N ASP A 32 -43.70 -22.68 -39.53
CA ASP A 32 -44.91 -23.38 -39.89
C ASP A 32 -45.57 -22.72 -41.10
N LEU A 33 -45.65 -21.39 -41.14
CA LEU A 33 -46.16 -20.64 -42.27
C LEU A 33 -45.26 -20.84 -43.51
N ARG A 34 -43.95 -20.87 -43.37
CA ARG A 34 -43.01 -21.15 -44.47
C ARG A 34 -43.26 -22.56 -45.07
N VAL A 35 -43.47 -23.55 -44.21
CA VAL A 35 -43.74 -24.92 -44.63
C VAL A 35 -45.11 -25.03 -45.29
N SER A 36 -46.16 -24.35 -44.77
CA SER A 36 -47.50 -24.35 -45.36
C SER A 36 -47.58 -23.66 -46.74
N VAL A 37 -46.70 -22.67 -46.99
CA VAL A 37 -46.70 -21.93 -48.25
C VAL A 37 -45.68 -22.49 -49.25
N LEU A 38 -44.44 -22.70 -48.84
CA LEU A 38 -43.31 -23.07 -49.74
C LEU A 38 -42.94 -24.57 -49.63
N GLY A 39 -43.51 -25.32 -48.72
CA GLY A 39 -43.19 -26.72 -48.51
C GLY A 39 -43.59 -27.64 -49.66
N LYS A 40 -43.14 -28.92 -49.63
CA LYS A 40 -43.46 -29.91 -50.69
C LYS A 40 -44.96 -30.19 -50.84
N LYS A 41 -45.76 -29.92 -49.85
CA LYS A 41 -47.22 -30.02 -49.83
C LYS A 41 -47.87 -28.65 -49.56
N GLY A 42 -47.10 -27.57 -49.74
CA GLY A 42 -47.55 -26.20 -49.46
C GLY A 42 -48.43 -25.65 -50.60
N ALA A 43 -49.12 -24.54 -50.27
CA ALA A 43 -50.13 -23.94 -51.15
C ALA A 43 -49.56 -23.59 -52.54
N LEU A 44 -48.32 -23.15 -52.64
CA LEU A 44 -47.65 -22.83 -53.91
C LEU A 44 -47.42 -24.08 -54.78
N THR A 45 -47.12 -25.22 -54.10
CA THR A 45 -46.94 -26.51 -54.79
C THR A 45 -48.27 -27.09 -55.26
N GLU A 46 -49.34 -26.84 -54.50
CA GLU A 46 -50.70 -27.25 -54.91
C GLU A 46 -51.22 -26.49 -56.14
N ILE A 47 -50.95 -25.18 -56.21
CA ILE A 47 -51.22 -24.37 -57.37
C ILE A 47 -50.42 -24.87 -58.58
N LEU A 48 -49.18 -25.28 -58.42
CA LEU A 48 -48.40 -25.93 -59.49
C LEU A 48 -48.99 -27.27 -59.97
N LYS A 49 -49.53 -28.05 -59.11
CA LYS A 49 -50.18 -29.31 -59.49
C LYS A 49 -51.46 -29.09 -60.33
N GLY A 50 -52.22 -28.03 -60.03
CA GLY A 50 -53.40 -27.60 -60.82
C GLY A 50 -53.04 -27.15 -62.25
N MET A 51 -51.80 -26.96 -62.59
CA MET A 51 -51.36 -26.68 -63.99
C MET A 51 -51.56 -27.83 -64.96
N LYS A 52 -51.85 -29.04 -64.45
CA LYS A 52 -52.14 -30.20 -65.33
C LYS A 52 -53.40 -29.99 -66.19
N ASP A 53 -54.34 -29.21 -65.72
CA ASP A 53 -55.60 -28.96 -66.33
C ASP A 53 -55.65 -27.75 -67.29
N VAL A 54 -54.48 -27.13 -67.50
CA VAL A 54 -54.33 -25.93 -68.35
C VAL A 54 -53.68 -26.26 -69.67
N SER A 55 -54.02 -25.51 -70.73
CA SER A 55 -53.52 -25.69 -72.08
C SER A 55 -51.99 -25.60 -72.20
N ALA A 56 -51.34 -26.33 -73.12
CA ALA A 56 -49.91 -26.46 -73.24
C ALA A 56 -49.24 -25.11 -73.50
N GLU A 57 -49.87 -24.17 -74.14
CA GLU A 57 -49.33 -22.81 -74.43
C GLU A 57 -49.25 -21.92 -73.22
N MET A 58 -50.10 -22.15 -72.22
CA MET A 58 -50.15 -21.29 -70.99
C MET A 58 -49.30 -21.81 -69.85
N ARG A 59 -48.85 -23.05 -69.87
CA ARG A 59 -48.01 -23.65 -68.78
C ARG A 59 -46.70 -22.92 -68.52
N PRO A 60 -45.94 -22.46 -69.55
CA PRO A 60 -44.69 -21.74 -69.32
C PRO A 60 -44.94 -20.40 -68.62
N LEU A 61 -46.02 -19.69 -68.97
CA LEU A 61 -46.36 -18.39 -68.41
C LEU A 61 -46.74 -18.51 -66.93
N ILE A 62 -47.59 -19.46 -66.60
CA ILE A 62 -48.01 -19.75 -65.20
C ILE A 62 -46.81 -20.23 -64.38
N GLY A 63 -45.95 -21.09 -64.96
CA GLY A 63 -44.70 -21.52 -64.30
C GLY A 63 -43.79 -20.37 -63.96
N LYS A 64 -43.70 -19.36 -64.85
CA LYS A 64 -42.92 -18.13 -64.58
C LYS A 64 -43.52 -17.34 -63.41
N HIS A 65 -44.84 -17.11 -63.44
CA HIS A 65 -45.53 -16.37 -62.34
C HIS A 65 -45.42 -17.09 -60.96
N VAL A 66 -45.49 -18.44 -60.94
CA VAL A 66 -45.31 -19.22 -59.73
C VAL A 66 -43.86 -19.12 -59.18
N ASN A 67 -42.87 -19.15 -60.08
CA ASN A 67 -41.47 -18.97 -59.66
C ASN A 67 -41.21 -17.54 -59.15
N GLU A 68 -41.73 -16.53 -59.84
CA GLU A 68 -41.66 -15.13 -59.38
C GLU A 68 -42.33 -14.98 -57.99
N ALA A 69 -43.48 -15.55 -57.80
CA ALA A 69 -44.16 -15.55 -56.50
C ALA A 69 -43.32 -16.28 -55.40
N ARG A 70 -42.70 -17.43 -55.76
CA ARG A 70 -41.81 -18.17 -54.85
C ARG A 70 -40.62 -17.35 -54.46
N ASP A 71 -39.94 -16.68 -55.40
CA ASP A 71 -38.77 -15.87 -55.15
C ASP A 71 -39.09 -14.69 -54.21
N VAL A 72 -40.21 -13.99 -54.53
CA VAL A 72 -40.69 -12.88 -53.68
C VAL A 72 -41.05 -13.35 -52.25
N LEU A 73 -41.71 -14.47 -52.12
CA LEU A 73 -42.07 -15.01 -50.79
C LEU A 73 -40.84 -15.52 -50.04
N THR A 74 -39.88 -16.17 -50.74
CA THR A 74 -38.65 -16.63 -50.13
C THR A 74 -37.84 -15.44 -49.61
N ALA A 75 -37.69 -14.38 -50.40
CA ALA A 75 -37.00 -13.16 -49.96
C ALA A 75 -37.70 -12.52 -48.73
N ALA A 76 -39.05 -12.48 -48.76
CA ALA A 76 -39.79 -11.92 -47.63
C ALA A 76 -39.62 -12.72 -46.32
N PHE A 77 -39.57 -14.05 -46.39
CA PHE A 77 -39.28 -14.91 -45.24
C PHE A 77 -37.85 -14.68 -44.70
N GLU A 78 -36.86 -14.55 -45.61
CA GLU A 78 -35.47 -14.30 -45.23
C GLU A 78 -35.28 -12.93 -44.58
N GLU A 79 -35.90 -11.89 -45.17
CA GLU A 79 -35.90 -10.55 -44.63
C GLU A 79 -36.56 -10.48 -43.24
N THR A 80 -37.73 -11.13 -43.09
CA THR A 80 -38.40 -11.19 -41.79
C THR A 80 -37.54 -11.93 -40.75
N ALA A 81 -36.91 -13.05 -41.14
CA ALA A 81 -36.03 -13.81 -40.25
C ALA A 81 -34.84 -12.95 -39.77
N LYS A 82 -34.23 -12.18 -40.65
CA LYS A 82 -33.14 -11.27 -40.36
C LYS A 82 -33.57 -10.17 -39.38
N LEU A 83 -34.71 -9.51 -39.68
CA LEU A 83 -35.26 -8.48 -38.79
C LEU A 83 -35.59 -8.99 -37.39
N LEU A 84 -36.12 -10.20 -37.28
CA LEU A 84 -36.42 -10.83 -35.98
C LEU A 84 -35.15 -11.16 -35.20
N GLU A 85 -34.10 -11.62 -35.87
CA GLU A 85 -32.80 -11.88 -35.22
C GLU A 85 -32.12 -10.58 -34.77
N GLU A 86 -32.13 -9.53 -35.61
CA GLU A 86 -31.63 -8.20 -35.24
C GLU A 86 -32.36 -7.64 -34.03
N LYS A 87 -33.68 -7.73 -33.98
CA LYS A 87 -34.50 -7.31 -32.83
C LYS A 87 -34.17 -8.11 -31.58
N LYS A 88 -33.96 -9.42 -31.70
CA LYS A 88 -33.57 -10.28 -30.58
C LYS A 88 -32.23 -9.90 -30.04
N VAL A 89 -31.21 -9.70 -30.90
CA VAL A 89 -29.87 -9.26 -30.49
C VAL A 89 -29.94 -7.90 -29.82
N ALA A 90 -30.69 -6.95 -30.39
CA ALA A 90 -30.84 -5.61 -29.81
C ALA A 90 -31.50 -5.66 -28.42
N ALA A 91 -32.54 -6.50 -28.25
CA ALA A 91 -33.17 -6.69 -26.95
C ALA A 91 -32.22 -7.33 -25.91
N GLN A 92 -31.43 -8.31 -26.36
CA GLN A 92 -30.43 -8.94 -25.52
C GLN A 92 -29.35 -7.94 -25.10
N MET A 93 -28.81 -7.16 -26.04
CA MET A 93 -27.83 -6.12 -25.76
C MET A 93 -28.38 -5.07 -24.78
N ALA A 94 -29.65 -4.69 -24.92
CA ALA A 94 -30.29 -3.75 -24.00
C ALA A 94 -30.46 -4.32 -22.59
N SER A 95 -30.76 -5.65 -22.47
CA SER A 95 -30.89 -6.32 -21.18
C SER A 95 -29.55 -6.58 -20.49
N GLU A 96 -28.47 -6.70 -21.26
CA GLU A 96 -27.10 -6.93 -20.77
C GLU A 96 -26.33 -5.60 -20.56
N SER A 97 -27.00 -4.45 -20.67
CA SER A 97 -26.39 -3.14 -20.43
C SER A 97 -25.91 -3.04 -18.99
N ILE A 98 -24.60 -2.80 -18.82
CA ILE A 98 -23.96 -2.58 -17.52
C ILE A 98 -23.69 -1.08 -17.37
N ASP A 99 -24.06 -0.51 -16.22
CA ASP A 99 -23.68 0.85 -15.89
C ASP A 99 -22.18 0.91 -15.59
N VAL A 100 -21.41 1.38 -16.57
CA VAL A 100 -19.93 1.51 -16.47
C VAL A 100 -19.50 2.65 -15.55
N THR A 101 -20.41 3.48 -15.05
CA THR A 101 -20.11 4.54 -14.08
C THR A 101 -20.07 4.03 -12.65
N LEU A 102 -20.59 2.82 -12.40
CA LEU A 102 -20.49 2.21 -11.08
C LEU A 102 -19.03 1.94 -10.73
N PRO A 103 -18.59 2.29 -9.51
CA PRO A 103 -17.23 2.03 -9.07
C PRO A 103 -16.97 0.52 -9.02
N GLY A 104 -15.80 0.11 -9.50
CA GLY A 104 -15.32 -1.27 -9.36
C GLY A 104 -15.14 -1.66 -7.90
N ARG A 105 -14.92 -2.94 -7.63
CA ARG A 105 -14.52 -3.38 -6.28
C ARG A 105 -13.19 -2.74 -5.93
N PRO A 106 -13.10 -2.00 -4.80
CA PRO A 106 -11.83 -1.45 -4.37
C PRO A 106 -10.86 -2.61 -4.09
N VAL A 107 -9.69 -2.55 -4.69
CA VAL A 107 -8.58 -3.46 -4.36
C VAL A 107 -7.90 -2.89 -3.13
N ALA A 108 -7.87 -3.65 -2.04
CA ALA A 108 -7.14 -3.27 -0.85
C ALA A 108 -5.63 -3.23 -1.19
N THR A 109 -5.04 -2.06 -1.16
CA THR A 109 -3.58 -1.90 -1.28
C THR A 109 -2.94 -2.04 0.09
N GLY A 110 -1.84 -2.78 0.18
CA GLY A 110 -1.02 -2.83 1.38
C GLY A 110 -0.38 -1.47 1.66
N HIS A 111 -0.02 -1.23 2.92
CA HIS A 111 0.74 -0.05 3.35
C HIS A 111 1.83 -0.47 4.33
N ARG A 112 2.84 0.37 4.49
CA ARG A 112 3.93 0.13 5.44
C ARG A 112 3.41 0.32 6.86
N HIS A 113 3.96 -0.46 7.79
CA HIS A 113 3.68 -0.29 9.21
C HIS A 113 4.11 1.11 9.69
N VAL A 114 3.40 1.70 10.64
CA VAL A 114 3.66 3.06 11.13
C VAL A 114 5.08 3.24 11.67
N LEU A 115 5.66 2.23 12.32
CA LEU A 115 7.07 2.27 12.74
C LEU A 115 8.02 2.31 11.53
N THR A 116 7.76 1.54 10.49
CA THR A 116 8.57 1.58 9.26
C THR A 116 8.52 2.96 8.62
N GLN A 117 7.32 3.55 8.51
CA GLN A 117 7.16 4.91 7.98
C GLN A 117 7.95 5.93 8.82
N THR A 118 7.88 5.82 10.15
CA THR A 118 8.61 6.71 11.07
C THR A 118 10.13 6.54 10.94
N SER A 119 10.62 5.28 10.82
CA SER A 119 12.06 5.02 10.62
C SER A 119 12.58 5.65 9.34
N GLU A 120 11.91 5.35 8.23
CA GLU A 120 12.29 5.85 6.90
C GLU A 120 12.33 7.38 6.86
N GLU A 121 11.36 8.04 7.47
CA GLU A 121 11.35 9.50 7.52
C GLU A 121 12.52 10.07 8.36
N ILE A 122 12.82 9.45 9.50
CA ILE A 122 13.98 9.85 10.31
C ILE A 122 15.28 9.60 9.53
N GLU A 123 15.41 8.44 8.89
CA GLU A 123 16.57 8.08 8.07
C GLU A 123 16.78 9.07 6.92
N ASP A 124 15.71 9.41 6.18
CA ASP A 124 15.77 10.38 5.08
C ASP A 124 16.24 11.77 5.54
N ILE A 125 15.79 12.22 6.72
CA ILE A 125 16.25 13.49 7.30
C ILE A 125 17.75 13.42 7.57
N PHE A 126 18.25 12.34 8.18
CA PHE A 126 19.69 12.20 8.49
C PHE A 126 20.54 12.00 7.24
N ILE A 127 20.08 11.22 6.26
CA ILE A 127 20.74 11.09 4.96
C ILE A 127 20.88 12.47 4.29
N GLY A 128 19.81 13.28 4.36
CA GLY A 128 19.84 14.66 3.86
C GLY A 128 20.86 15.58 4.56
N MET A 129 21.27 15.24 5.79
CA MET A 129 22.33 15.93 6.55
C MET A 129 23.71 15.30 6.35
N GLY A 130 23.84 14.30 5.47
CA GLY A 130 25.10 13.61 5.16
C GLY A 130 25.50 12.53 6.16
N TYR A 131 24.53 11.94 6.87
CA TYR A 131 24.77 10.76 7.71
C TYR A 131 24.64 9.49 6.87
N GLN A 132 25.38 8.46 7.27
CA GLN A 132 25.25 7.09 6.74
C GLN A 132 24.34 6.28 7.66
N VAL A 133 23.50 5.45 7.09
CA VAL A 133 22.73 4.45 7.83
C VAL A 133 23.57 3.19 7.94
N VAL A 134 23.81 2.73 9.16
CA VAL A 134 24.68 1.58 9.45
C VAL A 134 23.92 0.55 10.25
N ASP A 135 23.85 -0.66 9.73
CA ASP A 135 23.25 -1.83 10.41
C ASP A 135 24.23 -2.51 11.35
N GLY A 136 23.70 -3.25 12.31
CA GLY A 136 24.47 -4.05 13.24
C GLY A 136 23.74 -5.29 13.75
N PHE A 137 24.46 -6.09 14.53
CA PHE A 137 23.95 -7.37 15.04
C PHE A 137 22.98 -7.17 16.21
N GLU A 138 21.87 -7.89 16.22
CA GLU A 138 20.95 -7.94 17.36
C GLU A 138 21.50 -8.83 18.48
N VAL A 139 22.18 -9.91 18.11
CA VAL A 139 22.93 -10.77 19.03
C VAL A 139 24.35 -10.23 19.08
N GLU A 140 24.76 -9.70 20.22
CA GLU A 140 25.99 -8.96 20.35
C GLU A 140 26.87 -9.49 21.50
N GLN A 141 28.14 -9.14 21.46
CA GLN A 141 29.09 -9.42 22.51
C GLN A 141 28.94 -8.40 23.65
N ASP A 142 29.01 -8.88 24.90
CA ASP A 142 29.04 -8.03 26.09
C ASP A 142 30.09 -6.92 25.99
N TYR A 143 31.25 -7.25 25.43
CA TYR A 143 32.33 -6.31 25.17
C TYR A 143 31.86 -5.08 24.37
N TYR A 144 31.20 -5.25 23.24
CA TYR A 144 30.70 -4.13 22.43
C TYR A 144 29.49 -3.44 23.02
N ASN A 145 28.61 -4.22 23.67
CA ASN A 145 27.38 -3.66 24.25
C ASN A 145 27.66 -2.81 25.49
N PHE A 146 28.69 -3.17 26.29
CA PHE A 146 28.95 -2.53 27.56
C PHE A 146 30.38 -1.99 27.69
N GLU A 147 31.41 -2.83 27.60
CA GLU A 147 32.78 -2.39 27.92
C GLU A 147 33.25 -1.24 27.00
N ARG A 148 32.99 -1.36 25.71
CA ARG A 148 33.28 -0.33 24.70
C ARG A 148 32.48 0.96 24.91
N MET A 149 31.39 0.88 25.65
CA MET A 149 30.56 2.02 26.03
C MET A 149 30.91 2.56 27.44
N ASN A 150 32.15 2.35 27.88
CA ASN A 150 32.65 2.79 29.20
C ASN A 150 31.87 2.20 30.39
N LEU A 151 31.33 0.98 30.22
CA LEU A 151 30.59 0.20 31.23
C LEU A 151 31.38 -1.08 31.56
N PRO A 152 32.42 -1.03 32.40
CA PRO A 152 33.16 -2.22 32.81
C PRO A 152 32.27 -3.19 33.57
N LYS A 153 32.76 -4.43 33.76
CA LYS A 153 31.94 -5.55 34.32
C LYS A 153 31.32 -5.22 35.70
N ASP A 154 32.02 -4.44 36.50
CA ASP A 154 31.57 -4.09 37.87
C ASP A 154 30.82 -2.74 37.93
N HIS A 155 30.43 -2.17 36.81
CA HIS A 155 29.77 -0.86 36.79
C HIS A 155 28.30 -0.96 37.18
N PRO A 156 27.78 -0.17 38.16
CA PRO A 156 26.39 -0.26 38.64
C PRO A 156 25.33 -0.04 37.55
N ALA A 157 25.64 0.74 36.51
CA ALA A 157 24.71 0.98 35.43
C ALA A 157 24.40 -0.25 34.55
N ARG A 158 25.15 -1.36 34.68
CA ARG A 158 24.80 -2.64 34.04
C ARG A 158 23.56 -3.26 34.68
N ASP A 159 23.42 -3.18 36.01
CA ASP A 159 22.29 -3.71 36.73
C ASP A 159 20.99 -2.95 36.43
N MET A 160 21.11 -1.70 36.01
CA MET A 160 19.96 -0.86 35.61
C MET A 160 19.39 -1.25 34.23
N GLN A 161 20.15 -2.02 33.44
CA GLN A 161 19.70 -2.49 32.13
C GLN A 161 19.41 -3.99 32.24
N ASP A 162 18.17 -4.34 32.49
CA ASP A 162 17.71 -5.72 32.47
C ASP A 162 18.00 -6.36 31.11
N THR A 163 19.06 -7.18 31.04
CA THR A 163 19.63 -7.69 29.79
C THR A 163 19.26 -9.16 29.58
N PHE A 164 18.93 -9.51 28.34
CA PHE A 164 18.78 -10.90 27.93
C PHE A 164 20.14 -11.46 27.54
N TYR A 165 20.76 -12.23 28.42
CA TYR A 165 22.00 -12.97 28.14
C TYR A 165 21.70 -14.33 27.52
N ILE A 166 22.43 -14.71 26.48
CA ILE A 166 22.44 -16.04 25.86
C ILE A 166 23.56 -16.87 26.52
N THR A 167 24.71 -16.27 26.70
CA THR A 167 25.85 -16.79 27.49
C THR A 167 26.40 -15.66 28.34
N GLU A 168 27.45 -15.91 29.13
CA GLU A 168 28.10 -14.86 29.92
C GLU A 168 28.70 -13.72 29.07
N GLU A 169 28.99 -13.99 27.79
CA GLU A 169 29.62 -13.02 26.88
C GLU A 169 28.75 -12.62 25.69
N ILE A 170 27.62 -13.29 25.48
CA ILE A 170 26.71 -13.05 24.34
C ILE A 170 25.34 -12.68 24.86
N LEU A 171 24.76 -11.62 24.32
CA LEU A 171 23.48 -11.07 24.76
C LEU A 171 22.64 -10.56 23.57
N LEU A 172 21.39 -10.25 23.82
CA LEU A 172 20.60 -9.42 22.94
C LEU A 172 20.88 -7.95 23.26
N ARG A 173 21.28 -7.16 22.26
CA ARG A 173 21.71 -5.77 22.47
C ARG A 173 20.63 -4.94 23.17
N THR A 174 21.03 -4.17 24.17
CA THR A 174 20.12 -3.30 24.95
C THR A 174 19.96 -1.91 24.36
N HIS A 175 20.82 -1.55 23.41
CA HIS A 175 20.86 -0.30 22.64
C HIS A 175 21.60 -0.54 21.32
N THR A 176 21.57 0.42 20.42
CA THR A 176 22.28 0.29 19.14
C THR A 176 23.72 0.83 19.18
N SER A 177 24.21 1.28 20.33
CA SER A 177 25.57 1.80 20.53
C SER A 177 26.71 0.84 20.14
N PRO A 178 26.57 -0.52 20.19
CA PRO A 178 27.60 -1.41 19.63
C PRO A 178 27.95 -1.12 18.17
N VAL A 179 26.97 -0.67 17.39
CA VAL A 179 27.18 -0.30 15.99
C VAL A 179 28.06 0.94 15.88
N GLN A 180 27.90 1.90 16.81
CA GLN A 180 28.76 3.09 16.86
C GLN A 180 30.24 2.71 17.12
N ALA A 181 30.48 1.78 18.07
CA ALA A 181 31.84 1.31 18.35
C ALA A 181 32.47 0.64 17.13
N ARG A 182 31.72 -0.26 16.47
CA ARG A 182 32.20 -0.94 15.25
C ARG A 182 32.43 0.04 14.09
N ALA A 183 31.59 1.05 13.95
CA ALA A 183 31.74 2.07 12.93
C ALA A 183 32.99 2.93 13.17
N MET A 184 33.29 3.30 14.45
CA MET A 184 34.53 3.99 14.81
C MET A 184 35.76 3.16 14.51
N ASP A 185 35.73 1.85 14.82
CA ASP A 185 36.82 0.91 14.53
C ASP A 185 37.12 0.76 13.03
N ALA A 186 36.10 0.87 12.20
CA ALA A 186 36.19 0.67 10.75
C ALA A 186 36.49 1.97 9.97
N HIS A 187 36.26 3.13 10.57
CA HIS A 187 36.32 4.43 9.87
C HIS A 187 37.75 4.96 9.72
N ASP A 188 38.04 5.45 8.52
CA ASP A 188 39.29 6.14 8.20
C ASP A 188 39.13 7.67 8.39
N PHE A 189 39.51 8.18 9.54
CA PHE A 189 39.42 9.60 9.88
C PHE A 189 40.29 10.53 9.02
N SER A 190 41.17 9.99 8.18
CA SER A 190 41.89 10.80 7.19
C SER A 190 40.98 11.28 6.05
N LYS A 191 39.90 10.58 5.81
CA LYS A 191 38.89 10.88 4.77
C LYS A 191 37.80 11.87 5.22
N GLY A 192 37.75 12.20 6.49
CA GLY A 192 36.78 13.14 7.03
C GLY A 192 36.09 12.65 8.31
N PRO A 193 35.10 13.39 8.82
CA PRO A 193 34.39 12.99 10.02
C PRO A 193 33.50 11.77 9.78
N LEU A 194 33.36 10.92 10.78
CA LEU A 194 32.31 9.91 10.83
C LEU A 194 30.98 10.59 11.17
N LYS A 195 29.98 10.36 10.35
CA LYS A 195 28.56 10.74 10.61
C LYS A 195 27.68 9.55 10.32
N MET A 196 27.03 8.98 11.30
CA MET A 196 26.19 7.80 11.12
C MET A 196 24.96 7.83 12.01
N ILE A 197 23.94 7.12 11.57
CA ILE A 197 22.83 6.66 12.40
C ILE A 197 22.73 5.14 12.33
N SER A 198 22.22 4.54 13.39
CA SER A 198 21.94 3.11 13.45
C SER A 198 20.52 2.88 13.95
N PRO A 199 19.55 2.68 13.05
CA PRO A 199 18.22 2.19 13.40
C PRO A 199 18.29 0.69 13.72
N GLY A 200 17.48 0.23 14.67
CA GLY A 200 17.41 -1.20 14.91
C GLY A 200 16.64 -1.58 16.18
N ARG A 201 16.30 -2.86 16.25
CA ARG A 201 15.64 -3.44 17.42
C ARG A 201 16.62 -3.59 18.56
N VAL A 202 16.12 -3.36 19.76
CA VAL A 202 16.84 -3.50 21.02
C VAL A 202 15.94 -4.25 22.01
N PHE A 203 16.55 -4.86 23.02
CA PHE A 203 15.89 -5.82 23.91
C PHE A 203 16.25 -5.52 25.36
N ARG A 204 15.23 -5.42 26.22
CA ARG A 204 15.38 -5.25 27.67
C ARG A 204 14.38 -6.14 28.38
N ARG A 205 14.73 -6.66 29.55
CA ARG A 205 13.84 -7.52 30.34
C ARG A 205 12.75 -6.73 31.08
N ASP A 206 12.29 -5.65 30.47
CA ASP A 206 11.17 -4.87 31.01
C ASP A 206 9.86 -5.65 30.92
N THR A 207 8.97 -5.38 31.87
CA THR A 207 7.59 -5.88 31.78
C THR A 207 6.80 -5.03 30.81
N ASP A 208 6.07 -5.69 29.90
CA ASP A 208 5.26 -5.00 28.90
C ASP A 208 4.09 -4.24 29.56
N ASP A 209 4.08 -2.91 29.37
CA ASP A 209 2.99 -2.05 29.79
C ASP A 209 2.62 -1.05 28.65
N ALA A 210 1.90 0.02 28.96
CA ALA A 210 1.51 1.02 27.97
C ALA A 210 2.70 1.87 27.43
N THR A 211 3.84 1.85 28.13
CA THR A 211 5.01 2.71 27.87
C THR A 211 6.32 1.94 27.67
N HIS A 212 6.36 0.69 28.10
CA HIS A 212 7.52 -0.20 28.01
C HIS A 212 7.19 -1.46 27.24
N SER A 213 8.19 -1.97 26.52
CA SER A 213 8.14 -3.26 25.83
C SER A 213 9.51 -3.94 25.94
N HIS A 214 9.52 -5.25 26.13
CA HIS A 214 10.75 -6.05 26.17
C HIS A 214 11.53 -5.99 24.84
N GLN A 215 10.89 -5.60 23.74
CA GLN A 215 11.46 -5.33 22.45
C GLN A 215 10.93 -3.98 21.95
N PHE A 216 11.83 -3.12 21.50
CA PHE A 216 11.46 -1.84 20.88
C PHE A 216 12.52 -1.43 19.86
N HIS A 217 12.31 -0.33 19.15
CA HIS A 217 13.25 0.18 18.17
C HIS A 217 13.93 1.44 18.67
N GLN A 218 15.22 1.52 18.42
CA GLN A 218 16.03 2.68 18.76
C GLN A 218 16.76 3.16 17.51
N ILE A 219 16.91 4.46 17.39
CA ILE A 219 17.79 5.09 16.41
C ILE A 219 18.83 5.87 17.17
N GLU A 220 20.08 5.45 17.07
CA GLU A 220 21.20 6.19 17.63
C GLU A 220 22.02 6.84 16.54
N GLY A 221 22.50 8.05 16.82
CA GLY A 221 23.37 8.77 15.93
C GLY A 221 24.71 9.09 16.59
N LEU A 222 25.75 9.10 15.76
CA LEU A 222 27.13 9.44 16.16
C LEU A 222 27.77 10.38 15.13
N VAL A 223 28.42 11.41 15.64
CA VAL A 223 29.34 12.22 14.86
C VAL A 223 30.66 12.26 15.59
N VAL A 224 31.76 11.93 14.89
CA VAL A 224 33.15 12.08 15.41
C VAL A 224 33.97 12.78 14.36
N GLY A 225 34.67 13.82 14.78
CA GLY A 225 35.51 14.63 13.90
C GLY A 225 36.37 15.62 14.69
N LYS A 226 37.06 16.49 13.98
CA LYS A 226 37.83 17.57 14.62
C LYS A 226 36.92 18.72 14.99
N ASN A 227 37.08 19.27 16.19
CA ASN A 227 36.35 20.44 16.69
C ASN A 227 34.82 20.26 16.75
N ILE A 228 34.35 19.04 16.92
CA ILE A 228 32.90 18.78 17.13
C ILE A 228 32.54 19.27 18.55
N SER A 229 31.43 19.97 18.67
CA SER A 229 31.02 20.68 19.88
C SER A 229 29.58 20.38 20.31
N MET A 230 29.25 20.79 21.52
CA MET A 230 27.87 20.71 22.04
C MET A 230 26.89 21.57 21.21
N ALA A 231 27.38 22.65 20.57
CA ALA A 231 26.57 23.49 19.68
C ALA A 231 26.20 22.74 18.40
N ASP A 232 27.09 21.88 17.87
CA ASP A 232 26.81 21.05 16.71
C ASP A 232 25.74 19.98 17.04
N LEU A 233 25.82 19.38 18.23
CA LEU A 233 24.80 18.50 18.76
C LEU A 233 23.46 19.24 18.85
N GLN A 234 23.41 20.39 19.50
CA GLN A 234 22.19 21.18 19.67
C GLN A 234 21.59 21.55 18.31
N GLY A 235 22.37 22.00 17.36
CA GLY A 235 21.93 22.34 16.01
C GLY A 235 21.33 21.14 15.27
N THR A 236 21.99 19.97 15.36
CA THR A 236 21.50 18.72 14.77
C THR A 236 20.15 18.31 15.38
N LEU A 237 20.05 18.31 16.70
CA LEU A 237 18.82 17.90 17.39
C LEU A 237 17.68 18.88 17.18
N GLN A 238 17.94 20.18 17.12
CA GLN A 238 16.93 21.19 16.81
C GLN A 238 16.34 20.97 15.41
N LEU A 239 17.20 20.67 14.43
CA LEU A 239 16.75 20.41 13.06
C LEU A 239 15.85 19.16 12.97
N ILE A 240 16.26 18.07 13.61
CA ILE A 240 15.43 16.83 13.67
C ILE A 240 14.07 17.10 14.28
N VAL A 241 14.05 17.78 15.44
CA VAL A 241 12.80 18.08 16.13
C VAL A 241 11.88 18.96 15.29
N GLN A 242 12.43 19.94 14.59
CA GLN A 242 11.65 20.78 13.68
C GLN A 242 11.07 20.01 12.50
N LYS A 243 11.86 19.13 11.89
CA LYS A 243 11.42 18.31 10.77
C LYS A 243 10.35 17.28 11.17
N MET A 244 10.50 16.66 12.34
CA MET A 244 9.57 15.63 12.83
C MET A 244 8.27 16.19 13.44
N PHE A 245 8.35 17.33 14.14
CA PHE A 245 7.26 17.83 14.97
C PHE A 245 6.78 19.25 14.60
N GLY A 246 7.40 19.87 13.60
CA GLY A 246 7.03 21.20 13.09
C GLY A 246 8.06 22.29 13.41
N GLU A 247 8.17 23.28 12.52
CA GLU A 247 9.21 24.32 12.53
C GLU A 247 9.24 25.18 13.81
N GLU A 248 8.10 25.30 14.50
CA GLU A 248 7.98 26.09 15.74
C GLU A 248 8.52 25.34 16.97
N ARG A 249 8.88 24.08 16.83
CA ARG A 249 9.34 23.27 17.98
C ARG A 249 10.74 23.69 18.39
N GLN A 250 10.91 23.77 19.71
CA GLN A 250 12.18 24.10 20.35
C GLN A 250 12.64 22.93 21.21
N ILE A 251 13.94 22.78 21.35
CA ILE A 251 14.55 21.84 22.27
C ILE A 251 15.03 22.54 23.53
N ARG A 252 15.08 21.78 24.62
CA ARG A 252 15.72 22.14 25.88
C ARG A 252 16.63 20.99 26.30
N LEU A 253 17.87 21.33 26.62
CA LEU A 253 18.84 20.38 27.13
C LEU A 253 18.87 20.44 28.66
N ARG A 254 18.62 19.31 29.31
CA ARG A 254 18.75 19.17 30.76
C ARG A 254 19.96 18.30 31.08
N PRO A 255 20.83 18.70 32.08
CA PRO A 255 21.94 17.84 32.50
C PRO A 255 21.44 16.45 32.91
N SER A 256 22.19 15.42 32.48
CA SER A 256 21.96 14.04 32.82
C SER A 256 23.29 13.29 32.96
N TYR A 257 23.25 12.00 33.19
CA TYR A 257 24.44 11.16 33.27
C TYR A 257 24.24 9.89 32.43
N PHE A 258 25.17 9.68 31.48
CA PHE A 258 25.33 8.43 30.77
C PHE A 258 26.84 8.07 30.78
N PRO A 259 27.21 6.79 31.00
CA PRO A 259 28.61 6.38 31.11
C PRO A 259 29.44 6.66 29.86
N PHE A 260 28.82 6.67 28.70
CA PHE A 260 29.45 6.81 27.38
C PHE A 260 29.47 8.24 26.85
N THR A 261 28.91 9.22 27.58
CA THR A 261 28.90 10.64 27.19
C THR A 261 29.31 11.55 28.37
N GLU A 262 30.03 12.64 28.08
CA GLU A 262 30.38 13.67 29.04
C GLU A 262 30.70 15.00 28.32
N PRO A 263 29.87 16.08 28.51
CA PRO A 263 28.63 16.11 29.29
C PRO A 263 27.51 15.33 28.63
N SER A 264 26.61 14.81 29.49
CA SER A 264 25.37 14.12 29.10
C SER A 264 24.16 15.02 29.29
N VAL A 265 23.18 14.90 28.41
CA VAL A 265 21.95 15.67 28.46
C VAL A 265 20.74 14.81 28.10
N GLU A 266 19.63 15.09 28.75
CA GLU A 266 18.30 14.71 28.25
C GLU A 266 17.74 15.84 27.41
N VAL A 267 17.07 15.48 26.33
CA VAL A 267 16.54 16.40 25.33
C VAL A 267 15.03 16.41 25.44
N ASP A 268 14.49 17.56 25.81
CA ASP A 268 13.06 17.81 25.82
C ASP A 268 12.67 18.63 24.59
N VAL A 269 11.47 18.33 24.05
CA VAL A 269 10.82 19.15 23.01
C VAL A 269 9.66 19.94 23.60
N SER A 270 9.42 21.15 23.11
CA SER A 270 8.24 21.94 23.48
C SER A 270 6.96 21.19 23.12
N CYS A 271 6.03 21.10 24.07
CA CYS A 271 4.84 20.28 23.93
C CYS A 271 4.03 20.65 22.68
N PHE A 272 3.78 19.68 21.82
CA PHE A 272 3.05 19.86 20.57
C PHE A 272 1.56 20.21 20.78
N LYS A 273 0.97 19.83 21.94
CA LYS A 273 -0.45 20.07 22.24
C LYS A 273 -0.71 21.47 22.79
N CYS A 274 0.19 22.01 23.61
CA CYS A 274 -0.02 23.30 24.29
C CYS A 274 1.03 24.36 23.93
N GLY A 275 1.91 24.09 22.96
CA GLY A 275 2.91 25.07 22.55
C GLY A 275 3.94 25.47 23.63
N GLY A 276 3.99 24.75 24.77
CA GLY A 276 4.86 25.07 25.89
C GLY A 276 4.14 25.67 27.12
N GLU A 277 2.83 25.97 27.04
CA GLU A 277 2.05 26.57 28.15
C GLU A 277 1.82 25.62 29.32
N GLY A 278 1.85 24.31 29.09
CA GLY A 278 1.59 23.28 30.10
C GLY A 278 0.19 22.68 30.01
N CYS A 279 0.09 21.39 29.76
CA CYS A 279 -1.15 20.63 29.68
C CYS A 279 -1.02 19.23 30.30
N ASN A 280 -2.08 18.44 30.28
CA ASN A 280 -2.04 17.08 30.83
C ASN A 280 -1.06 16.15 30.09
N VAL A 281 -0.82 16.36 28.79
CA VAL A 281 0.12 15.56 28.00
C VAL A 281 1.57 15.78 28.48
N CYS A 282 1.96 17.02 28.70
CA CYS A 282 3.29 17.36 29.22
C CYS A 282 3.34 17.44 30.76
N LYS A 283 2.32 16.92 31.46
CA LYS A 283 2.22 16.97 32.93
C LYS A 283 2.41 18.39 33.50
N LYS A 284 1.85 19.39 32.82
CA LYS A 284 1.94 20.81 33.15
C LYS A 284 3.33 21.47 33.00
N THR A 285 4.33 20.76 32.50
CA THR A 285 5.70 21.28 32.36
C THR A 285 5.92 22.13 31.11
N GLY A 286 5.09 21.97 30.07
CA GLY A 286 5.29 22.55 28.76
C GLY A 286 6.30 21.78 27.87
N TRP A 287 6.99 20.78 28.41
CA TRP A 287 8.06 20.04 27.77
C TRP A 287 7.82 18.54 27.82
N ILE A 288 8.33 17.81 26.83
CA ILE A 288 8.24 16.37 26.71
C ILE A 288 9.62 15.83 26.39
N GLU A 289 10.13 14.93 27.22
CA GLU A 289 11.38 14.23 27.00
C GLU A 289 11.25 13.26 25.83
N ILE A 290 12.23 13.28 24.91
CA ILE A 290 12.22 12.45 23.70
C ILE A 290 13.47 11.61 23.51
N MET A 291 14.65 12.05 23.99
CA MET A 291 15.91 11.34 23.78
C MET A 291 16.99 11.71 24.82
N GLY A 292 17.98 10.82 24.93
CA GLY A 292 19.26 11.12 25.57
C GLY A 292 20.33 11.48 24.56
N ALA A 293 21.27 12.37 24.96
CA ALA A 293 22.36 12.80 24.10
C ALA A 293 23.58 13.26 24.91
N GLY A 294 24.71 13.52 24.26
CA GLY A 294 25.88 14.11 24.90
C GLY A 294 27.10 14.08 24.01
N MET A 295 28.19 14.68 24.53
CA MET A 295 29.48 14.55 23.89
C MET A 295 30.07 13.17 24.21
N VAL A 296 30.68 12.54 23.21
CA VAL A 296 31.25 11.20 23.37
C VAL A 296 32.36 11.26 24.44
N HIS A 297 32.29 10.37 25.43
CA HIS A 297 33.27 10.29 26.49
C HIS A 297 34.66 9.98 25.91
N PRO A 298 35.73 10.70 26.31
CA PRO A 298 37.10 10.53 25.79
C PRO A 298 37.56 9.07 25.78
N ARG A 299 37.24 8.31 26.83
CA ARG A 299 37.60 6.90 26.94
C ARG A 299 36.94 6.01 25.84
N VAL A 300 35.73 6.36 25.39
CA VAL A 300 35.08 5.64 24.30
C VAL A 300 35.82 5.85 22.97
N LEU A 301 36.31 7.06 22.71
CA LEU A 301 37.18 7.37 21.57
C LEU A 301 38.51 6.64 21.66
N GLU A 302 39.17 6.69 22.80
CA GLU A 302 40.47 6.04 23.04
C GLU A 302 40.38 4.51 22.84
N MET A 303 39.31 3.88 23.31
CA MET A 303 39.07 2.43 23.08
C MET A 303 38.89 2.06 21.61
N SER A 304 38.56 3.01 20.75
CA SER A 304 38.56 2.86 19.28
C SER A 304 39.87 3.28 18.62
N GLY A 305 40.92 3.57 19.42
CA GLY A 305 42.21 4.03 18.90
C GLY A 305 42.19 5.47 18.37
N ILE A 306 41.19 6.26 18.76
CA ILE A 306 41.03 7.65 18.33
C ILE A 306 41.64 8.58 19.38
N ASP A 307 42.53 9.49 18.98
CA ASP A 307 43.11 10.47 19.88
C ASP A 307 42.10 11.51 20.33
N ALA A 308 41.62 11.37 21.58
CA ALA A 308 40.63 12.26 22.18
C ALA A 308 41.12 13.72 22.42
N THR A 309 42.41 13.99 22.22
CA THR A 309 42.96 15.37 22.25
C THR A 309 42.78 16.09 20.91
N VAL A 310 42.59 15.33 19.81
CA VAL A 310 42.46 15.84 18.44
C VAL A 310 41.04 15.76 17.96
N TYR A 311 40.36 14.68 18.35
CA TYR A 311 38.97 14.38 17.91
C TYR A 311 38.00 14.50 19.06
N SER A 312 36.85 15.01 18.76
CA SER A 312 35.67 15.03 19.64
C SER A 312 34.45 14.51 18.90
N GLY A 313 33.40 14.24 19.61
CA GLY A 313 32.17 13.76 18.97
C GLY A 313 30.96 13.95 19.86
N PHE A 314 29.79 13.78 19.29
CA PHE A 314 28.54 13.67 20.02
C PHE A 314 27.77 12.45 19.60
N ALA A 315 26.95 11.97 20.52
CA ALA A 315 26.00 10.88 20.28
C ALA A 315 24.61 11.25 20.83
N PHE A 316 23.60 10.65 20.26
CA PHE A 316 22.21 10.74 20.73
C PHE A 316 21.49 9.43 20.47
N GLY A 317 20.43 9.14 21.25
CA GLY A 317 19.60 7.95 21.07
C GLY A 317 18.15 8.26 21.35
N LEU A 318 17.27 7.93 20.38
CA LEU A 318 15.84 8.11 20.49
C LEU A 318 15.10 6.78 20.29
N GLY A 319 14.02 6.58 21.06
CA GLY A 319 13.10 5.47 20.87
C GLY A 319 12.13 5.78 19.72
N GLN A 320 12.13 4.95 18.71
CA GLN A 320 11.31 5.15 17.52
C GLN A 320 9.82 5.12 17.84
N GLU A 321 9.40 4.21 18.72
CA GLU A 321 8.01 4.14 19.21
C GLU A 321 7.60 5.42 19.92
N ARG A 322 8.51 6.00 20.72
CA ARG A 322 8.25 7.25 21.42
C ARG A 322 7.95 8.39 20.44
N VAL A 323 8.72 8.48 19.37
CA VAL A 323 8.48 9.47 18.29
C VAL A 323 7.14 9.22 17.62
N ALA A 324 6.85 7.98 17.23
CA ALA A 324 5.57 7.62 16.61
C ALA A 324 4.37 7.88 17.53
N MET A 325 4.48 7.50 18.82
CA MET A 325 3.43 7.75 19.82
C MET A 325 3.12 9.24 19.97
N LEU A 326 4.16 10.08 20.03
CA LEU A 326 4.00 11.52 20.18
C LEU A 326 3.41 12.15 18.91
N ARG A 327 3.85 11.70 17.74
CA ARG A 327 3.41 12.25 16.46
C ARG A 327 1.95 11.90 16.14
N TYR A 328 1.59 10.65 16.36
CA TYR A 328 0.27 10.12 15.99
C TYR A 328 -0.74 10.07 17.15
N GLY A 329 -0.34 10.50 18.36
CA GLY A 329 -1.21 10.49 19.53
C GLY A 329 -1.52 9.09 20.05
N ILE A 330 -0.63 8.12 19.86
CA ILE A 330 -0.78 6.74 20.32
C ILE A 330 -0.43 6.67 21.82
N ASN A 331 -1.32 6.13 22.62
CA ASN A 331 -1.17 6.11 24.06
C ASN A 331 -0.62 4.79 24.64
N ASP A 332 -0.52 3.76 23.81
CA ASP A 332 -0.11 2.42 24.23
C ASP A 332 0.84 1.80 23.21
N ILE A 333 2.09 1.53 23.64
CA ILE A 333 3.15 0.98 22.80
C ILE A 333 2.81 -0.41 22.27
N ARG A 334 2.00 -1.18 23.00
CA ARG A 334 1.62 -2.55 22.63
C ARG A 334 0.84 -2.61 21.32
N GLY A 335 0.15 -1.51 20.96
CA GLY A 335 -0.56 -1.39 19.69
C GLY A 335 0.33 -1.63 18.46
N PHE A 336 1.61 -1.29 18.54
CA PHE A 336 2.55 -1.52 17.44
C PHE A 336 2.86 -3.00 17.20
N TYR A 337 2.71 -3.87 18.20
CA TYR A 337 3.19 -5.25 18.19
C TYR A 337 2.08 -6.31 18.20
N GLN A 338 0.85 -5.92 18.48
CA GLN A 338 -0.28 -6.86 18.58
C GLN A 338 -0.80 -7.38 17.25
N GLY A 339 -0.37 -6.79 16.11
CA GLY A 339 -0.82 -7.21 14.78
C GLY A 339 -2.30 -6.91 14.49
N ASP A 340 -2.92 -5.99 15.21
CA ASP A 340 -4.31 -5.59 14.97
C ASP A 340 -4.39 -4.75 13.68
N VAL A 341 -5.06 -5.32 12.67
CA VAL A 341 -5.24 -4.66 11.37
C VAL A 341 -5.98 -3.31 11.51
N ARG A 342 -6.93 -3.21 12.44
CA ARG A 342 -7.67 -1.96 12.69
C ARG A 342 -6.77 -0.85 13.23
N PHE A 343 -5.72 -1.20 13.96
CA PHE A 343 -4.68 -0.25 14.37
C PHE A 343 -3.86 0.20 13.16
N SER A 344 -3.34 -0.76 12.39
CA SER A 344 -2.49 -0.46 11.24
C SER A 344 -3.21 0.34 10.15
N GLU A 345 -4.50 0.11 9.95
CA GLU A 345 -5.33 0.81 8.95
C GLU A 345 -5.50 2.32 9.21
N GLN A 346 -5.21 2.78 10.41
CA GLN A 346 -5.29 4.20 10.77
C GLN A 346 -4.13 5.03 10.20
N PHE A 347 -3.07 4.38 9.70
CA PHE A 347 -1.83 5.01 9.25
C PHE A 347 -1.55 4.80 7.76
N LYS A 348 -2.61 4.71 6.94
CA LYS A 348 -2.54 4.60 5.47
C LYS A 348 -2.11 5.89 4.80
#